data_091c930d6b8e246274d4a66f956c2c55
#
_entry.id   091c930d6b8e246274d4a66f956c2c55
#
_cell.length_a   1.000
_cell.length_b   1.000
_cell.length_c   1.000
_cell.angle_alpha   90.00
_cell.angle_beta   90.00
_cell.angle_gamma   90.00
#
_symmetry.space_group_name_H-M   'P 1'
#
loop_
_entity.id
_entity.type
_entity.pdbx_description
1 polymer ?
#
loop_
_entity_poly.entity_id
_entity_poly.type
_entity_poly.pdbx_seq_one_letter_code
_entity_poly.pdbx_strand_id
1 'polypeptide(L)'
;DMVEKPEVKDAPNNMAIIGRYILTPDIFDILRTVKPDNGGEIQITNALKIQAKKGNVIAYKFQGKRFDCGSVKGYLGATNHFANKLGIND
;
A
#
# COMPACT_ATOMS: atom_id res chain seq x y z
N ASP A 1 2.74 4.09 -12.55
CA ASP A 1 2.27 2.72 -12.61
C ASP A 1 2.40 2.04 -11.26
N MET A 2 1.60 1.02 -11.04
CA MET A 2 1.66 0.29 -9.78
C MET A 2 1.41 -1.19 -10.04
N VAL A 3 2.10 -2.04 -9.27
CA VAL A 3 1.99 -3.50 -9.36
C VAL A 3 1.90 -4.10 -7.96
N GLU A 4 1.21 -5.23 -7.84
CA GLU A 4 1.06 -5.94 -6.57
C GLU A 4 2.13 -7.01 -6.45
N LYS A 5 2.93 -6.94 -5.36
CA LYS A 5 3.97 -7.92 -5.02
C LYS A 5 4.86 -8.31 -6.22
N PRO A 6 5.47 -7.33 -6.94
CA PRO A 6 6.29 -7.65 -8.10
C PRO A 6 7.63 -8.28 -7.71
N GLU A 7 8.22 -9.02 -8.64
CA GLU A 7 9.65 -9.32 -8.56
C GLU A 7 10.44 -8.01 -8.61
N VAL A 8 11.64 -7.99 -8.04
CA VAL A 8 12.47 -6.77 -8.02
C VAL A 8 12.66 -6.19 -9.43
N LYS A 9 12.88 -7.05 -10.42
CA LYS A 9 13.08 -6.67 -11.82
C LYS A 9 11.84 -6.02 -12.45
N ASP A 10 10.64 -6.31 -11.94
CA ASP A 10 9.37 -5.85 -12.48
C ASP A 10 8.81 -4.62 -11.74
N ALA A 11 9.48 -4.18 -10.67
CA ALA A 11 9.05 -3.01 -9.92
C ALA A 11 9.27 -1.73 -10.72
N PRO A 12 8.26 -0.83 -10.85
CA PRO A 12 8.40 0.41 -11.61
C PRO A 12 9.43 1.37 -11.02
N ASN A 13 9.60 1.37 -9.70
CA ASN A 13 10.55 2.19 -8.97
C ASN A 13 10.75 1.66 -7.55
N ASN A 14 11.45 2.42 -6.71
CA ASN A 14 11.73 2.03 -5.33
C ASN A 14 10.66 2.49 -4.33
N MET A 15 9.58 3.10 -4.79
CA MET A 15 8.52 3.58 -3.92
C MET A 15 7.51 2.46 -3.65
N ALA A 16 7.16 2.28 -2.39
CA ALA A 16 6.18 1.28 -1.97
C ALA A 16 4.86 1.95 -1.57
N ILE A 17 3.77 1.27 -1.89
CA ILE A 17 2.43 1.69 -1.50
C ILE A 17 2.20 1.24 -0.06
N ILE A 18 1.75 2.21 0.77
CA ILE A 18 1.43 1.97 2.17
C ILE A 18 -0.06 1.71 2.26
N GLY A 19 -0.73 0.84 2.17
CA GLY A 19 -2.14 0.50 2.29
C GLY A 19 -3.08 1.57 2.86
N ARG A 20 -2.78 2.85 2.63
CA ARG A 20 -3.64 3.97 3.01
C ARG A 20 -4.10 4.68 1.75
N TYR A 21 -5.41 4.70 1.53
CA TYR A 21 -6.02 5.24 0.32
C TYR A 21 -7.14 6.22 0.66
N ILE A 22 -7.22 7.30 -0.10
CA ILE A 22 -8.41 8.13 -0.19
C ILE A 22 -8.96 7.91 -1.58
N LEU A 23 -10.14 7.33 -1.67
CA LEU A 23 -10.72 6.88 -2.92
C LEU A 23 -11.97 7.68 -3.26
N THR A 24 -12.19 7.90 -4.54
CA THR A 24 -13.43 8.49 -5.05
C THR A 24 -14.46 7.38 -5.34
N PRO A 25 -15.77 7.72 -5.36
CA PRO A 25 -16.81 6.69 -5.52
C PRO A 25 -16.74 5.88 -6.82
N ASP A 26 -16.14 6.41 -7.88
CA ASP A 26 -15.97 5.70 -9.15
C ASP A 26 -15.13 4.44 -9.04
N ILE A 27 -14.41 4.26 -7.92
CA ILE A 27 -13.64 3.03 -7.67
C ILE A 27 -14.53 1.78 -7.72
N PHE A 28 -15.77 1.89 -7.27
CA PHE A 28 -16.68 0.74 -7.28
C PHE A 28 -17.04 0.30 -8.70
N ASP A 29 -17.25 1.23 -9.61
CA ASP A 29 -17.52 0.91 -11.01
C ASP A 29 -16.31 0.27 -11.67
N ILE A 30 -15.12 0.78 -11.35
CA ILE A 30 -13.86 0.23 -11.88
C ILE A 30 -13.64 -1.19 -11.33
N LEU A 31 -13.89 -1.42 -10.04
CA LEU A 31 -13.73 -2.74 -9.42
C LEU A 31 -14.64 -3.80 -10.07
N ARG A 32 -15.82 -3.42 -10.54
CA ARG A 32 -16.70 -4.35 -11.24
C ARG A 32 -16.10 -4.86 -12.54
N THR A 33 -15.15 -4.14 -13.11
CA THR A 33 -14.48 -4.52 -14.38
C THR A 33 -13.17 -5.25 -14.17
N VAL A 34 -12.63 -5.24 -12.95
CA VAL A 34 -11.35 -5.87 -12.63
C VAL A 34 -11.53 -7.39 -12.58
N LYS A 35 -10.64 -8.09 -13.28
CA LYS A 35 -10.63 -9.55 -13.28
C LYS A 35 -9.82 -10.08 -12.10
N PRO A 36 -10.21 -11.24 -11.56
CA PRO A 36 -9.38 -11.90 -10.53
C PRO A 36 -7.96 -12.17 -11.04
N ASP A 37 -7.00 -12.10 -10.12
CA ASP A 37 -5.62 -12.47 -10.42
C ASP A 37 -5.45 -14.01 -10.50
N ASN A 38 -4.20 -14.46 -10.64
CA ASN A 38 -3.89 -15.88 -10.73
C ASN A 38 -4.27 -16.66 -9.46
N GLY A 39 -4.36 -16.00 -8.32
CA GLY A 39 -4.81 -16.58 -7.06
C GLY A 39 -6.32 -16.49 -6.84
N GLY A 40 -7.08 -15.95 -7.80
CA GLY A 40 -8.53 -15.79 -7.70
C GLY A 40 -8.97 -14.56 -6.93
N GLU A 41 -8.06 -13.67 -6.55
CA GLU A 41 -8.38 -12.45 -5.81
C GLU A 41 -8.55 -11.24 -6.74
N ILE A 42 -9.51 -10.39 -6.41
CA ILE A 42 -9.69 -9.10 -7.07
C ILE A 42 -8.86 -8.08 -6.30
N GLN A 43 -7.80 -7.57 -6.95
CA GLN A 43 -6.85 -6.66 -6.32
C GLN A 43 -7.25 -5.20 -6.52
N ILE A 44 -7.31 -4.45 -5.42
CA ILE A 44 -7.56 -3.01 -5.49
C ILE A 44 -6.45 -2.28 -6.26
N THR A 45 -5.23 -2.79 -6.23
CA THR A 45 -4.11 -2.24 -6.98
C THR A 45 -4.42 -2.15 -8.47
N ASN A 46 -5.10 -3.14 -9.02
CA ASN A 46 -5.48 -3.14 -10.44
C ASN A 46 -6.51 -2.04 -10.75
N ALA A 47 -7.45 -1.80 -9.85
CA ALA A 47 -8.41 -0.71 -10.00
C ALA A 47 -7.72 0.67 -9.92
N LEU A 48 -6.80 0.82 -8.96
CA LEU A 48 -6.02 2.06 -8.80
C LEU A 48 -5.13 2.31 -10.01
N LYS A 49 -4.58 1.26 -10.61
CA LYS A 49 -3.80 1.36 -11.84
C LYS A 49 -4.62 1.92 -12.99
N ILE A 50 -5.87 1.52 -13.12
CA ILE A 50 -6.79 2.07 -14.13
C ILE A 50 -7.02 3.56 -13.87
N GLN A 51 -7.30 3.95 -12.62
CA GLN A 51 -7.46 5.35 -12.26
C GLN A 51 -6.19 6.16 -12.51
N ALA A 52 -5.02 5.59 -12.19
CA ALA A 52 -3.73 6.24 -12.39
C ALA A 52 -3.47 6.52 -13.89
N LYS A 53 -3.83 5.60 -14.77
CA LYS A 53 -3.70 5.79 -16.22
C LYS A 53 -4.59 6.92 -16.74
N LYS A 54 -5.68 7.22 -16.05
CA LYS A 54 -6.56 8.36 -16.37
C LYS A 54 -6.08 9.67 -15.74
N GLY A 55 -4.96 9.65 -14.99
CA GLY A 55 -4.44 10.82 -14.30
C GLY A 55 -5.19 11.21 -13.04
N ASN A 56 -6.00 10.31 -12.48
CA ASN A 56 -6.87 10.60 -11.35
C ASN A 56 -6.33 10.10 -10.01
N VAL A 57 -5.07 9.70 -9.94
CA VAL A 57 -4.42 9.22 -8.72
C VAL A 57 -3.20 10.06 -8.42
N ILE A 58 -3.10 10.56 -7.20
CA ILE A 58 -1.95 11.31 -6.70
C ILE A 58 -1.25 10.43 -5.67
N ALA A 59 0.04 10.24 -5.87
CA ALA A 59 0.89 9.59 -4.87
C ALA A 59 1.39 10.66 -3.89
N TYR A 60 1.05 10.52 -2.63
CA TYR A 60 1.50 11.42 -1.58
C TYR A 60 2.65 10.77 -0.81
N LYS A 61 3.84 11.35 -0.93
CA LYS A 61 5.00 10.90 -0.18
C LYS A 61 4.96 11.53 1.21
N PHE A 62 4.54 10.75 2.20
CA PHE A 62 4.36 11.25 3.55
C PHE A 62 5.69 11.39 4.28
N GLN A 63 5.70 12.25 5.31
CA GLN A 63 6.79 12.33 6.27
C GLN A 63 6.40 11.52 7.49
N GLY A 64 7.31 10.67 7.95
CA GLY A 64 7.04 9.81 9.09
C GLY A 64 7.77 8.49 8.95
N LYS A 65 7.45 7.58 9.84
CA LYS A 65 8.09 6.28 9.88
C LYS A 65 7.05 5.17 9.71
N ARG A 66 7.33 4.27 8.79
CA ARG A 66 6.50 3.12 8.54
C ARG A 66 7.06 1.89 9.25
N PHE A 67 6.15 1.08 9.81
CA PHE A 67 6.50 -0.22 10.36
C PHE A 67 5.64 -1.29 9.69
N ASP A 68 6.28 -2.39 9.31
CA ASP A 68 5.57 -3.57 8.85
C ASP A 68 5.53 -4.57 9.99
N CYS A 69 4.37 -4.70 10.61
CA CYS A 69 4.18 -5.61 11.75
C CYS A 69 3.92 -7.07 11.33
N GLY A 70 4.02 -7.37 10.04
CA GLY A 70 3.89 -8.72 9.52
C GLY A 70 5.09 -9.63 9.81
N SER A 71 6.16 -9.09 10.37
CA SER A 71 7.30 -9.85 10.89
C SER A 71 7.51 -9.58 12.37
N VAL A 72 8.16 -10.51 13.06
CA VAL A 72 8.49 -10.33 14.48
C VAL A 72 9.38 -9.09 14.66
N LYS A 73 10.38 -8.95 13.82
CA LYS A 73 11.30 -7.81 13.88
C LYS A 73 10.57 -6.48 13.68
N GLY A 74 9.67 -6.40 12.70
CA GLY A 74 8.88 -5.19 12.43
C GLY A 74 7.93 -4.87 13.56
N TYR A 75 7.27 -5.87 14.11
CA TYR A 75 6.37 -5.73 15.25
C TYR A 75 7.10 -5.19 16.49
N LEU A 76 8.24 -5.78 16.82
CA LEU A 76 9.05 -5.31 17.96
C LEU A 76 9.59 -3.91 17.72
N GLY A 77 10.04 -3.60 16.51
CA GLY A 77 10.51 -2.27 16.16
C GLY A 77 9.41 -1.22 16.33
N ALA A 78 8.20 -1.48 15.88
CA ALA A 78 7.06 -0.59 16.06
C ALA A 78 6.72 -0.41 17.54
N THR A 79 6.67 -1.49 18.29
CA THR A 79 6.36 -1.48 19.72
C THR A 79 7.36 -0.64 20.48
N ASN A 80 8.65 -0.84 20.25
CA ASN A 80 9.70 -0.09 20.92
C ASN A 80 9.68 1.40 20.55
N HIS A 81 9.43 1.71 19.28
CA HIS A 81 9.35 3.10 18.83
C HIS A 81 8.22 3.84 19.55
N PHE A 82 7.03 3.25 19.61
CA PHE A 82 5.88 3.90 20.25
C PHE A 82 6.01 3.90 21.79
N ALA A 83 6.60 2.89 22.37
CA ALA A 83 6.88 2.90 23.81
C ALA A 83 7.79 4.07 24.17
N ASN A 84 8.85 4.30 23.41
CA ASN A 84 9.76 5.43 23.63
C ASN A 84 9.05 6.77 23.41
N LYS A 85 8.25 6.87 22.35
CA LYS A 85 7.51 8.10 22.02
C LYS A 85 6.50 8.47 23.10
N LEU A 86 5.86 7.47 23.72
CA LEU A 86 4.86 7.67 24.78
C LEU A 86 5.49 7.78 26.17
N GLY A 87 6.82 7.62 26.30
CA GLY A 87 7.50 7.65 27.58
C GLY A 87 7.24 6.43 28.46
N ILE A 88 6.81 5.31 27.87
CA ILE A 88 6.59 4.05 28.59
C ILE A 88 7.92 3.31 28.64
N ASN A 89 8.65 3.51 29.71
CA ASN A 89 9.92 2.82 29.97
C ASN A 89 9.83 2.10 31.31
N ASP A 90 10.37 0.90 31.37
CA ASP A 90 10.49 0.17 32.63
C ASP A 90 11.55 0.75 33.51
#